data_cfa6bc56339dd10ecf8aa1bc8d7c5710
#
_entry.id   cfa6bc56339dd10ecf8aa1bc8d7c5710
#
_cell.length_a   1.000
_cell.length_b   1.000
_cell.length_c   1.000
_cell.angle_alpha   90.00
_cell.angle_beta   90.00
_cell.angle_gamma   90.00
#
_symmetry.space_group_name_H-M   'P 1'
#
loop_
_entity.id
_entity.type
_entity.pdbx_description
1 polymer ?
#
loop_
_entity_poly.entity_id
_entity_poly.type
_entity_poly.pdbx_seq_one_letter_code
_entity_poly.pdbx_strand_id
1 'polypeptide(L)'
;MKKIPSREREEEMNSSVQSKQPSPTAAGDADSDDAMAGLQADLDRFRDLALRSQADFDNYKKRAAREKEDAVKYANSSLLQRLVSILDNFELGLAAAKTESEQSPIYSGMVLVQKQLNDLLEENGLQAIEADGKKFDPNLHEAIAHEPSGSAEGTVIRQARRGYRFKDRLLRPARVVVSRGPAK
;
A
#
# COMPACT_ATOMS: atom_id res chain seq x y z
N MET A 1 -52.33 -7.27 42.53
CA MET A 1 -53.32 -7.17 43.67
C MET A 1 -52.99 -5.93 44.48
N LYS A 2 -54.05 -5.16 44.80
CA LYS A 2 -54.29 -4.03 45.70
C LYS A 2 -53.86 -2.67 45.11
N LYS A 3 -54.77 -1.93 44.58
CA LYS A 3 -56.04 -1.26 45.05
C LYS A 3 -55.70 0.18 45.44
N ILE A 4 -56.28 1.08 44.65
CA ILE A 4 -56.63 2.48 44.90
C ILE A 4 -57.59 2.55 46.10
N PRO A 5 -57.61 3.65 46.85
CA PRO A 5 -58.75 4.55 46.78
C PRO A 5 -58.33 6.03 46.82
N SER A 6 -58.90 6.87 45.99
CA SER A 6 -60.20 7.59 46.02
C SER A 6 -60.36 8.60 47.15
N ARG A 7 -60.42 9.86 46.76
CA ARG A 7 -61.49 10.84 46.87
C ARG A 7 -61.66 11.60 48.20
N GLU A 8 -61.88 12.86 47.98
CA GLU A 8 -62.72 13.80 48.68
C GLU A 8 -62.04 14.66 49.72
N ARG A 9 -61.91 15.93 49.40
CA ARG A 9 -62.78 16.97 50.05
C ARG A 9 -62.68 18.29 49.31
N GLU A 10 -63.81 18.61 48.83
CA GLU A 10 -64.27 19.89 48.34
C GLU A 10 -64.27 20.97 49.41
N GLU A 11 -64.15 22.18 48.90
CA GLU A 11 -64.87 23.41 49.33
C GLU A 11 -64.33 24.32 50.42
N GLU A 12 -64.38 25.52 49.99
CA GLU A 12 -64.50 26.82 50.65
C GLU A 12 -63.15 27.56 50.81
N MET A 13 -62.92 28.66 50.18
CA MET A 13 -63.67 29.94 50.33
C MET A 13 -63.20 30.92 49.25
N ASN A 14 -64.16 31.43 48.60
CA ASN A 14 -64.19 32.60 47.73
C ASN A 14 -63.87 33.87 48.52
N SER A 15 -63.03 34.73 48.08
CA SER A 15 -63.23 36.16 48.07
C SER A 15 -61.98 36.94 47.61
N SER A 16 -62.17 37.65 46.48
CA SER A 16 -61.63 38.98 46.17
C SER A 16 -60.13 39.23 46.38
N VAL A 17 -59.46 39.50 45.27
CA VAL A 17 -58.85 40.82 44.99
C VAL A 17 -58.45 40.89 43.48
N GLN A 18 -59.05 41.79 42.84
CA GLN A 18 -58.75 42.57 41.65
C GLN A 18 -57.35 42.45 41.02
N SER A 19 -57.40 42.14 39.70
CA SER A 19 -56.67 42.78 38.64
C SER A 19 -55.25 43.28 38.90
N LYS A 20 -54.34 42.55 38.33
CA LYS A 20 -53.19 43.12 37.57
C LYS A 20 -52.74 42.14 36.48
N GLN A 21 -53.20 42.38 35.27
CA GLN A 21 -52.56 41.82 34.11
C GLN A 21 -51.13 42.38 34.09
N PRO A 22 -50.13 41.53 34.03
CA PRO A 22 -48.87 41.95 33.48
C PRO A 22 -48.96 41.78 31.95
N SER A 23 -48.75 42.86 31.25
CA SER A 23 -48.48 42.93 29.81
C SER A 23 -47.51 41.81 29.39
N PRO A 24 -47.65 41.22 28.19
CA PRO A 24 -46.66 40.29 27.68
C PRO A 24 -45.37 41.06 27.47
N THR A 25 -44.45 40.86 28.37
CA THR A 25 -43.09 41.34 28.28
C THR A 25 -42.41 40.63 27.11
N ALA A 26 -41.86 41.39 26.20
CA ALA A 26 -41.03 41.04 25.06
C ALA A 26 -39.68 40.35 25.45
N ALA A 27 -39.69 39.52 26.49
CA ALA A 27 -38.51 38.77 26.96
C ALA A 27 -38.52 37.30 26.53
N GLY A 28 -39.61 36.82 25.91
CA GLY A 28 -39.72 35.44 25.44
C GLY A 28 -39.22 35.19 24.01
N ASP A 29 -39.17 36.25 23.22
CA ASP A 29 -38.75 36.10 21.78
C ASP A 29 -37.23 36.06 21.61
N ALA A 30 -36.50 36.81 22.48
CA ALA A 30 -35.02 36.81 22.39
C ALA A 30 -34.38 35.50 22.83
N ASP A 31 -34.95 34.82 23.85
CA ASP A 31 -34.45 33.51 24.33
C ASP A 31 -34.76 32.37 23.32
N SER A 32 -35.89 32.48 22.60
CA SER A 32 -36.25 31.55 21.55
C SER A 32 -35.39 31.71 20.28
N ASP A 33 -35.03 32.94 19.91
CA ASP A 33 -34.17 33.26 18.78
C ASP A 33 -32.71 32.77 19.01
N ASP A 34 -32.19 32.96 20.22
CA ASP A 34 -30.86 32.44 20.61
C ASP A 34 -30.83 30.90 20.61
N ALA A 35 -31.88 30.26 21.11
CA ALA A 35 -32.00 28.80 21.06
C ALA A 35 -32.10 28.26 19.60
N MET A 36 -32.84 28.95 18.74
CA MET A 36 -32.94 28.62 17.33
C MET A 36 -31.61 28.82 16.59
N ALA A 37 -30.89 29.89 16.86
CA ALA A 37 -29.56 30.15 16.32
C ALA A 37 -28.55 29.08 16.75
N GLY A 38 -28.57 28.66 18.00
CA GLY A 38 -27.75 27.57 18.52
C GLY A 38 -28.05 26.23 17.82
N LEU A 39 -29.35 25.90 17.67
CA LEU A 39 -29.77 24.68 17.00
C LEU A 39 -29.36 24.67 15.52
N GLN A 40 -29.45 25.85 14.85
CA GLN A 40 -29.01 25.98 13.45
C GLN A 40 -27.48 25.79 13.31
N ALA A 41 -26.71 26.39 14.23
CA ALA A 41 -25.25 26.20 14.25
C ALA A 41 -24.85 24.75 14.48
N ASP A 42 -25.53 24.04 15.38
CA ASP A 42 -25.28 22.60 15.60
C ASP A 42 -25.69 21.77 14.39
N LEU A 43 -26.78 22.09 13.73
CA LEU A 43 -27.21 21.41 12.51
C LEU A 43 -26.20 21.58 11.39
N ASP A 44 -25.69 22.79 11.18
CA ASP A 44 -24.66 23.04 10.18
C ASP A 44 -23.35 22.33 10.52
N ARG A 45 -22.95 22.32 11.78
CA ARG A 45 -21.79 21.55 12.26
C ARG A 45 -21.94 20.05 12.02
N PHE A 46 -23.11 19.47 12.30
CA PHE A 46 -23.36 18.05 12.03
C PHE A 46 -23.41 17.74 10.54
N ARG A 47 -23.94 18.65 9.71
CA ARG A 47 -23.90 18.52 8.25
C ARG A 47 -22.46 18.49 7.74
N ASP A 48 -21.63 19.44 8.17
CA ASP A 48 -20.23 19.49 7.79
C ASP A 48 -19.48 18.24 8.24
N LEU A 49 -19.72 17.76 9.43
CA LEU A 49 -19.14 16.53 9.94
C LEU A 49 -19.57 15.32 9.11
N ALA A 50 -20.85 15.21 8.75
CA ALA A 50 -21.38 14.14 7.93
C ALA A 50 -20.77 14.16 6.52
N LEU A 51 -20.67 15.34 5.87
CA LEU A 51 -20.06 15.50 4.56
C LEU A 51 -18.58 15.13 4.58
N ARG A 52 -17.84 15.57 5.61
CA ARG A 52 -16.43 15.19 5.78
C ARG A 52 -16.27 13.71 6.00
N SER A 53 -17.07 13.10 6.87
CA SER A 53 -17.06 11.67 7.12
C SER A 53 -17.38 10.85 5.87
N GLN A 54 -18.33 11.31 5.06
CA GLN A 54 -18.64 10.69 3.77
C GLN A 54 -17.45 10.75 2.81
N ALA A 55 -16.81 11.91 2.69
CA ALA A 55 -15.63 12.09 1.84
C ALA A 55 -14.45 11.21 2.30
N ASP A 56 -14.21 11.14 3.62
CA ASP A 56 -13.18 10.29 4.20
C ASP A 56 -13.46 8.80 3.96
N PHE A 57 -14.72 8.39 4.09
CA PHE A 57 -15.14 7.01 3.78
C PHE A 57 -14.93 6.66 2.31
N ASP A 58 -15.29 7.55 1.38
CA ASP A 58 -15.09 7.32 -0.04
C ASP A 58 -13.59 7.25 -0.42
N ASN A 59 -12.77 8.09 0.19
CA ASN A 59 -11.31 8.04 0.05
C ASN A 59 -10.74 6.73 0.63
N TYR A 60 -11.18 6.33 1.80
CA TYR A 60 -10.79 5.06 2.42
C TYR A 60 -11.17 3.87 1.53
N LYS A 61 -12.40 3.83 1.00
CA LYS A 61 -12.86 2.76 0.11
C LYS A 61 -12.01 2.64 -1.15
N LYS A 62 -11.67 3.78 -1.78
CA LYS A 62 -10.79 3.81 -2.97
C LYS A 62 -9.39 3.31 -2.63
N ARG A 63 -8.83 3.73 -1.49
CA ARG A 63 -7.52 3.29 -1.01
C ARG A 63 -7.52 1.80 -0.71
N ALA A 64 -8.48 1.31 0.06
CA ALA A 64 -8.60 -0.10 0.43
C ALA A 64 -8.74 -1.02 -0.81
N ALA A 65 -9.46 -0.58 -1.84
CA ALA A 65 -9.56 -1.31 -3.09
C ALA A 65 -8.18 -1.47 -3.77
N ARG A 66 -7.41 -0.37 -3.87
CA ARG A 66 -6.04 -0.39 -4.44
C ARG A 66 -5.09 -1.26 -3.61
N GLU A 67 -5.13 -1.13 -2.28
CA GLU A 67 -4.31 -1.94 -1.38
C GLU A 67 -4.62 -3.44 -1.53
N LYS A 68 -5.90 -3.79 -1.69
CA LYS A 68 -6.32 -5.17 -1.95
C LYS A 68 -5.79 -5.68 -3.30
N GLU A 69 -5.92 -4.89 -4.36
CA GLU A 69 -5.39 -5.23 -5.69
C GLU A 69 -3.87 -5.44 -5.64
N ASP A 70 -3.15 -4.53 -4.99
CA ASP A 70 -1.70 -4.63 -4.78
C ASP A 70 -1.32 -5.86 -3.95
N ALA A 71 -2.05 -6.14 -2.87
CA ALA A 71 -1.80 -7.32 -2.04
C ALA A 71 -1.95 -8.62 -2.85
N VAL A 72 -2.97 -8.75 -3.68
CA VAL A 72 -3.15 -9.89 -4.58
C VAL A 72 -2.06 -9.92 -5.67
N LYS A 73 -1.77 -8.75 -6.27
CA LYS A 73 -0.77 -8.63 -7.34
C LYS A 73 0.63 -9.07 -6.92
N TYR A 74 1.01 -8.78 -5.67
CA TYR A 74 2.35 -9.04 -5.14
C TYR A 74 2.41 -10.13 -4.06
N ALA A 75 1.34 -10.91 -3.88
CA ALA A 75 1.27 -11.98 -2.89
C ALA A 75 2.46 -12.95 -2.94
N ASN A 76 2.91 -13.27 -4.15
CA ASN A 76 4.00 -14.24 -4.38
C ASN A 76 5.42 -13.62 -4.33
N SER A 77 5.56 -12.32 -4.07
CA SER A 77 6.87 -11.65 -4.15
C SER A 77 7.92 -12.24 -3.20
N SER A 78 7.53 -12.57 -1.97
CA SER A 78 8.44 -13.17 -0.99
C SER A 78 8.86 -14.59 -1.34
N LEU A 79 7.96 -15.37 -1.92
CA LEU A 79 8.24 -16.72 -2.43
C LEU A 79 9.22 -16.64 -3.60
N LEU A 80 8.94 -15.77 -4.57
CA LEU A 80 9.81 -15.56 -5.73
C LEU A 80 11.21 -15.07 -5.33
N GLN A 81 11.31 -14.20 -4.33
CA GLN A 81 12.61 -13.73 -3.82
C GLN A 81 13.46 -14.87 -3.26
N ARG A 82 12.85 -15.82 -2.55
CA ARG A 82 13.54 -17.02 -2.05
C ARG A 82 13.92 -17.96 -3.17
N LEU A 83 13.02 -18.16 -4.13
CA LEU A 83 13.26 -19.04 -5.29
C LEU A 83 14.41 -18.52 -6.16
N VAL A 84 14.49 -17.21 -6.38
CA VAL A 84 15.61 -16.58 -7.10
C VAL A 84 16.95 -16.85 -6.41
N SER A 85 16.99 -16.91 -5.08
CA SER A 85 18.23 -17.26 -4.35
C SER A 85 18.63 -18.74 -4.54
N ILE A 86 17.66 -19.63 -4.68
CA ILE A 86 17.92 -21.04 -5.01
C ILE A 86 18.42 -21.14 -6.45
N LEU A 87 17.83 -20.39 -7.38
CA LEU A 87 18.23 -20.35 -8.78
C LEU A 87 19.68 -19.87 -8.93
N ASP A 88 20.12 -18.84 -8.18
CA ASP A 88 21.52 -18.42 -8.18
C ASP A 88 22.48 -19.55 -7.81
N ASN A 89 22.16 -20.32 -6.77
CA ASN A 89 22.98 -21.47 -6.37
C ASN A 89 22.96 -22.59 -7.41
N PHE A 90 21.82 -22.79 -8.05
CA PHE A 90 21.68 -23.75 -9.16
C PHE A 90 22.54 -23.33 -10.37
N GLU A 91 22.52 -22.05 -10.74
CA GLU A 91 23.36 -21.50 -11.83
C GLU A 91 24.85 -21.64 -11.50
N LEU A 92 25.23 -21.39 -10.24
CA LEU A 92 26.62 -21.60 -9.80
C LEU A 92 27.05 -23.07 -9.89
N GLY A 93 26.18 -23.99 -9.46
CA GLY A 93 26.43 -25.44 -9.60
C GLY A 93 26.53 -25.88 -11.06
N LEU A 94 25.67 -25.33 -11.91
CA LEU A 94 25.68 -25.62 -13.35
C LEU A 94 26.96 -25.08 -14.04
N ALA A 95 27.43 -23.90 -13.64
CA ALA A 95 28.69 -23.34 -14.11
C ALA A 95 29.88 -24.20 -13.68
N ALA A 96 29.90 -24.76 -12.48
CA ALA A 96 30.90 -25.70 -12.02
C ALA A 96 30.85 -27.03 -12.82
N ALA A 97 29.65 -27.58 -13.02
CA ALA A 97 29.47 -28.80 -13.82
C ALA A 97 29.92 -28.64 -15.27
N LYS A 98 29.73 -27.44 -15.83
CA LYS A 98 30.19 -27.12 -17.17
C LYS A 98 31.73 -27.25 -17.31
N THR A 99 32.47 -26.82 -16.30
CA THR A 99 33.95 -26.89 -16.30
C THR A 99 34.48 -28.34 -16.22
N GLU A 100 33.71 -29.25 -15.62
CA GLU A 100 34.07 -30.66 -15.52
C GLU A 100 33.76 -31.41 -16.81
N SER A 101 32.54 -31.31 -17.34
CA SER A 101 32.14 -31.96 -18.61
C SER A 101 30.88 -31.32 -19.20
N GLU A 102 31.07 -30.48 -20.21
CA GLU A 102 29.95 -29.87 -20.94
C GLU A 102 29.13 -30.89 -21.76
N GLN A 103 29.74 -32.05 -22.12
CA GLN A 103 29.08 -33.09 -22.88
C GLN A 103 28.37 -34.15 -22.03
N SER A 104 28.38 -33.99 -20.71
CA SER A 104 27.69 -34.92 -19.80
C SER A 104 26.18 -34.89 -20.03
N PRO A 105 25.50 -36.05 -20.14
CA PRO A 105 24.04 -36.11 -20.17
C PRO A 105 23.39 -35.47 -18.94
N ILE A 106 24.07 -35.51 -17.79
CA ILE A 106 23.61 -34.88 -16.55
C ILE A 106 23.62 -33.35 -16.71
N TYR A 107 24.70 -32.79 -17.25
CA TYR A 107 24.80 -31.37 -17.52
C TYR A 107 23.67 -30.90 -18.46
N SER A 108 23.48 -31.62 -19.60
CA SER A 108 22.41 -31.31 -20.53
C SER A 108 21.01 -31.37 -19.91
N GLY A 109 20.76 -32.35 -19.05
CA GLY A 109 19.51 -32.46 -18.30
C GLY A 109 19.29 -31.28 -17.34
N MET A 110 20.34 -30.86 -16.61
CA MET A 110 20.29 -29.73 -15.72
C MET A 110 20.06 -28.40 -16.42
N VAL A 111 20.65 -28.20 -17.63
CA VAL A 111 20.38 -27.02 -18.49
C VAL A 111 18.90 -26.95 -18.88
N LEU A 112 18.30 -28.10 -19.21
CA LEU A 112 16.87 -28.17 -19.54
C LEU A 112 16.00 -27.79 -18.32
N VAL A 113 16.34 -28.28 -17.14
CA VAL A 113 15.64 -27.91 -15.89
C VAL A 113 15.77 -26.42 -15.60
N GLN A 114 16.97 -25.84 -15.79
CA GLN A 114 17.16 -24.39 -15.65
C GLN A 114 16.26 -23.59 -16.61
N LYS A 115 16.17 -24.04 -17.87
CA LYS A 115 15.31 -23.40 -18.86
C LYS A 115 13.85 -23.44 -18.42
N GLN A 116 13.34 -24.61 -18.03
CA GLN A 116 11.96 -24.77 -17.57
C GLN A 116 11.66 -23.89 -16.34
N LEU A 117 12.64 -23.75 -15.44
CA LEU A 117 12.49 -22.90 -14.25
C LEU A 117 12.43 -21.41 -14.65
N ASN A 118 13.27 -20.98 -15.59
CA ASN A 118 13.22 -19.60 -16.10
C ASN A 118 11.88 -19.31 -16.80
N ASP A 119 11.43 -20.22 -17.66
CA ASP A 119 10.15 -20.10 -18.36
C ASP A 119 8.99 -19.97 -17.34
N LEU A 120 8.97 -20.83 -16.31
CA LEU A 120 7.99 -20.74 -15.22
C LEU A 120 8.03 -19.40 -14.48
N LEU A 121 9.21 -18.85 -14.22
CA LEU A 121 9.38 -17.56 -13.55
C LEU A 121 8.86 -16.41 -14.41
N GLU A 122 9.13 -16.45 -15.73
CA GLU A 122 8.63 -15.44 -16.68
C GLU A 122 7.11 -15.49 -16.81
N GLU A 123 6.50 -16.67 -16.89
CA GLU A 123 5.04 -16.86 -16.90
C GLU A 123 4.37 -16.28 -15.64
N ASN A 124 5.07 -16.34 -14.51
CA ASN A 124 4.60 -15.72 -13.25
C ASN A 124 4.91 -14.23 -13.13
N GLY A 125 5.46 -13.61 -14.19
CA GLY A 125 5.70 -12.16 -14.26
C GLY A 125 7.04 -11.72 -13.64
N LEU A 126 7.98 -12.66 -13.42
CA LEU A 126 9.34 -12.36 -13.03
C LEU A 126 10.20 -12.19 -14.28
N GLN A 127 10.87 -11.06 -14.43
CA GLN A 127 11.74 -10.77 -15.57
C GLN A 127 13.18 -10.56 -15.10
N ALA A 128 14.12 -11.22 -15.74
CA ALA A 128 15.53 -11.00 -15.52
C ALA A 128 15.95 -9.62 -16.05
N ILE A 129 16.81 -8.94 -15.30
CA ILE A 129 17.41 -7.68 -15.72
C ILE A 129 18.69 -8.00 -16.46
N GLU A 130 18.69 -7.77 -17.77
CA GLU A 130 19.90 -7.86 -18.58
C GLU A 130 20.72 -6.59 -18.40
N ALA A 131 21.87 -6.71 -17.78
CA ALA A 131 22.73 -5.56 -17.49
C ALA A 131 23.99 -5.52 -18.34
N ASP A 132 24.48 -6.66 -18.85
CA ASP A 132 25.75 -6.78 -19.56
C ASP A 132 25.78 -5.86 -20.79
N GLY A 133 26.84 -5.06 -20.90
CA GLY A 133 27.03 -4.10 -21.98
C GLY A 133 26.11 -2.87 -21.95
N LYS A 134 25.19 -2.78 -20.99
CA LYS A 134 24.29 -1.64 -20.85
C LYS A 134 24.89 -0.56 -19.96
N LYS A 135 24.36 0.66 -20.07
CA LYS A 135 24.72 1.74 -19.17
C LYS A 135 24.23 1.44 -17.74
N PHE A 136 25.04 1.75 -16.76
CA PHE A 136 24.66 1.61 -15.36
C PHE A 136 23.44 2.47 -15.02
N ASP A 137 22.41 1.86 -14.40
CA ASP A 137 21.22 2.52 -13.91
C ASP A 137 21.07 2.22 -12.41
N PRO A 138 21.17 3.23 -11.53
CA PRO A 138 21.05 3.05 -10.08
C PRO A 138 19.70 2.47 -9.63
N ASN A 139 18.63 2.60 -10.43
CA ASN A 139 17.32 2.05 -10.10
C ASN A 139 17.23 0.54 -10.33
N LEU A 140 18.10 -0.03 -11.16
CA LEU A 140 18.07 -1.44 -11.57
C LEU A 140 19.33 -2.21 -11.16
N HIS A 141 20.46 -1.50 -10.98
CA HIS A 141 21.77 -2.07 -10.81
C HIS A 141 22.41 -1.66 -9.48
N GLU A 142 23.15 -2.59 -8.88
CA GLU A 142 24.01 -2.38 -7.72
C GLU A 142 25.47 -2.57 -8.17
N ALA A 143 26.27 -1.50 -8.22
CA ALA A 143 27.67 -1.60 -8.57
C ALA A 143 28.48 -2.18 -7.39
N ILE A 144 29.13 -3.34 -7.60
CA ILE A 144 29.97 -4.00 -6.60
C ILE A 144 31.46 -3.71 -6.78
N ALA A 145 31.87 -3.37 -8.00
CA ALA A 145 33.23 -3.01 -8.33
C ALA A 145 33.27 -2.07 -9.54
N HIS A 146 34.37 -1.34 -9.66
CA HIS A 146 34.69 -0.54 -10.83
C HIS A 146 36.06 -1.02 -11.36
N GLU A 147 36.10 -1.48 -12.58
CA GLU A 147 37.30 -2.03 -13.22
C GLU A 147 37.66 -1.24 -14.48
N PRO A 148 38.94 -1.05 -14.81
CA PRO A 148 39.31 -0.49 -16.10
C PRO A 148 38.96 -1.49 -17.21
N SER A 149 38.38 -1.00 -18.31
CA SER A 149 38.04 -1.83 -19.46
C SER A 149 38.05 -1.01 -20.74
N GLY A 150 38.02 -1.68 -21.91
CA GLY A 150 37.88 -1.01 -23.20
C GLY A 150 36.51 -0.37 -23.44
N SER A 151 35.55 -0.57 -22.54
CA SER A 151 34.20 0.02 -22.62
C SER A 151 34.19 1.44 -22.09
N ALA A 152 33.22 2.24 -22.54
CA ALA A 152 33.04 3.61 -22.02
C ALA A 152 32.78 3.59 -20.50
N GLU A 153 33.20 4.64 -19.83
CA GLU A 153 32.95 4.83 -18.39
C GLU A 153 31.42 4.76 -18.10
N GLY A 154 31.08 4.10 -16.99
CA GLY A 154 29.69 3.90 -16.60
C GLY A 154 28.96 2.77 -17.35
N THR A 155 29.66 1.97 -18.18
CA THR A 155 29.11 0.79 -18.83
C THR A 155 29.28 -0.43 -17.94
N VAL A 156 28.28 -1.30 -17.86
CA VAL A 156 28.36 -2.57 -17.14
C VAL A 156 29.25 -3.53 -17.94
N ILE A 157 30.35 -3.99 -17.34
CA ILE A 157 31.28 -4.92 -17.94
C ILE A 157 30.78 -6.35 -17.83
N ARG A 158 30.29 -6.71 -16.66
CA ARG A 158 29.75 -8.04 -16.36
C ARG A 158 28.75 -8.00 -15.23
N GLN A 159 27.80 -8.88 -15.29
CA GLN A 159 26.80 -9.11 -14.25
C GLN A 159 27.29 -10.24 -13.34
N ALA A 160 27.63 -9.90 -12.10
CA ALA A 160 28.08 -10.90 -11.12
C ALA A 160 26.90 -11.68 -10.49
N ARG A 161 25.73 -11.07 -10.44
CA ARG A 161 24.49 -11.71 -9.97
C ARG A 161 23.31 -11.11 -10.70
N ARG A 162 22.41 -11.95 -11.20
CA ARG A 162 21.24 -11.50 -11.95
C ARG A 162 20.30 -10.68 -11.09
N GLY A 163 19.83 -9.57 -11.61
CA GLY A 163 18.71 -8.79 -11.07
C GLY A 163 17.39 -9.32 -11.60
N TYR A 164 16.32 -9.04 -10.86
CA TYR A 164 14.97 -9.45 -11.25
C TYR A 164 13.96 -8.37 -10.95
N ARG A 165 13.02 -8.20 -11.86
CA ARG A 165 11.83 -7.37 -11.71
C ARG A 165 10.59 -8.26 -11.66
N PHE A 166 9.73 -8.05 -10.68
CA PHE A 166 8.46 -8.73 -10.57
C PHE A 166 7.34 -7.77 -10.97
N LYS A 167 6.76 -8.03 -12.14
CA LYS A 167 5.77 -7.13 -12.76
C LYS A 167 6.38 -5.73 -12.93
N ASP A 168 5.85 -4.74 -12.24
CA ASP A 168 6.28 -3.32 -12.26
C ASP A 168 7.21 -2.92 -11.10
N ARG A 169 7.52 -3.84 -10.17
CA ARG A 169 8.42 -3.56 -9.03
C ARG A 169 9.76 -4.26 -9.18
N LEU A 170 10.82 -3.58 -8.76
CA LEU A 170 12.13 -4.21 -8.60
C LEU A 170 12.05 -5.23 -7.45
N LEU A 171 12.34 -6.50 -7.73
CA LEU A 171 12.45 -7.54 -6.72
C LEU A 171 13.86 -7.59 -6.12
N ARG A 172 14.88 -7.49 -6.98
CA ARG A 172 16.29 -7.50 -6.61
C ARG A 172 17.13 -6.80 -7.69
N PRO A 173 18.02 -5.86 -7.33
CA PRO A 173 18.91 -5.24 -8.30
C PRO A 173 19.91 -6.25 -8.88
N ALA A 174 20.36 -6.01 -10.11
CA ALA A 174 21.47 -6.74 -10.70
C ALA A 174 22.78 -6.25 -10.07
N ARG A 175 23.60 -7.18 -9.54
CA ARG A 175 24.92 -6.84 -9.04
C ARG A 175 25.92 -6.86 -10.17
N VAL A 176 26.55 -5.73 -10.45
CA VAL A 176 27.32 -5.50 -11.67
C VAL A 176 28.71 -4.93 -11.38
N VAL A 177 29.62 -5.20 -12.28
CA VAL A 177 30.93 -4.53 -12.36
C VAL A 177 30.85 -3.47 -13.45
N VAL A 178 31.28 -2.26 -13.15
CA VAL A 178 31.15 -1.08 -14.00
C VAL A 178 32.52 -0.65 -14.53
N SER A 179 32.57 -0.23 -15.78
CA SER A 179 33.79 0.31 -16.40
C SER A 179 34.16 1.67 -15.84
N ARG A 180 35.45 1.87 -15.55
CA ARG A 180 36.09 3.17 -15.32
C ARG A 180 36.61 3.82 -16.61
N GLY A 181 36.36 3.22 -17.76
CA GLY A 181 37.02 3.57 -19.00
C GLY A 181 38.35 2.83 -19.22
N PRO A 182 39.06 3.11 -20.33
CA PRO A 182 40.34 2.47 -20.63
C PRO A 182 41.38 2.85 -19.59
N ALA A 183 42.21 1.87 -19.20
CA ALA A 183 43.37 2.13 -18.35
C ALA A 183 44.31 3.15 -19.05
N LYS A 184 44.61 4.24 -18.34
CA LYS A 184 45.59 5.21 -18.81
C LYS A 184 46.99 4.65 -18.69
#